data_fb5e27317a239acc1248854cd2204825
#
_entry.id   fb5e27317a239acc1248854cd2204825
#
_cell.length_a   1.000
_cell.length_b   1.000
_cell.length_c   1.000
_cell.angle_alpha   90.00
_cell.angle_beta   90.00
_cell.angle_gamma   90.00
#
_symmetry.space_group_name_H-M   'P 1'
#
loop_
_entity.id
_entity.type
_entity.pdbx_description
1 polymer ?
#
loop_
_entity_poly.entity_id
_entity_poly.type
_entity_poly.pdbx_seq_one_letter_code
_entity_poly.pdbx_strand_id
1 'polypeptide(L)'
;MKFGTSLAAVAAFSLLASSISMAADGKTYKIGAAVYGLKGQFMQNWVRELKEHPAVKDGTVKITVFDGNYDALTQNNQIETMITQHYDAIIFVPIDTKAGVGTVARAMENDIPVIASNTRVAGNKVPYVGNDDVEGGRLQAQAMVDKLKGKGKGNVVIIQGPIGQSAQIDREKGELEVLSKHPDIKIIEKKTANWSRAEAQTLTEDWLNAHQNGGISGIISQNDDMALGALQAVKSRNLKPADVPITSIDGMPDAIQAAKKNEITTFLQDAQAQSQGALDVALRTLAGKDYKPQSVIWQRYAKDVKWGDGTDKNYILPWVPVTDANADALYQQVSGGK
;
A
#
# COMPACT_ATOMS: atom_id res chain seq x y z
N MET A 1 -49.55 44.85 42.75
CA MET A 1 -48.54 43.73 42.65
C MET A 1 -48.31 43.43 41.20
N LYS A 2 -47.19 43.87 40.63
CA LYS A 2 -46.81 43.64 39.22
C LYS A 2 -45.69 42.66 39.21
N PHE A 3 -45.90 41.50 38.59
CA PHE A 3 -44.84 40.51 38.30
C PHE A 3 -44.25 40.84 36.95
N GLY A 4 -42.94 41.15 36.96
CA GLY A 4 -42.14 41.32 35.75
C GLY A 4 -41.48 40.00 35.37
N THR A 5 -41.72 39.53 34.14
CA THR A 5 -41.06 38.38 33.52
C THR A 5 -39.87 38.88 32.71
N SER A 6 -38.64 38.49 33.13
CA SER A 6 -37.41 38.73 32.39
C SER A 6 -37.22 37.61 31.35
N LEU A 7 -37.21 37.96 30.07
CA LEU A 7 -36.76 37.10 28.99
C LEU A 7 -35.22 37.13 28.92
N ALA A 8 -34.59 35.98 29.15
CA ALA A 8 -33.18 35.80 28.87
C ALA A 8 -33.01 35.33 27.40
N ALA A 9 -32.41 36.18 26.58
CA ALA A 9 -32.04 35.84 25.22
C ALA A 9 -30.73 35.00 25.22
N VAL A 10 -30.83 33.74 24.81
CA VAL A 10 -29.66 32.88 24.55
C VAL A 10 -29.17 33.16 23.14
N ALA A 11 -28.06 33.86 23.00
CA ALA A 11 -27.37 34.03 21.72
C ALA A 11 -26.58 32.75 21.39
N ALA A 12 -27.07 31.97 20.43
CA ALA A 12 -26.34 30.85 19.85
C ALA A 12 -25.27 31.39 18.90
N PHE A 13 -24.01 31.32 19.32
CA PHE A 13 -22.87 31.57 18.44
C PHE A 13 -22.64 30.33 17.55
N SER A 14 -23.12 30.40 16.32
CA SER A 14 -22.78 29.44 15.27
C SER A 14 -21.34 29.74 14.80
N LEU A 15 -20.38 28.96 15.24
CA LEU A 15 -19.04 28.89 14.66
C LEU A 15 -19.15 28.25 13.27
N LEU A 16 -19.32 29.08 12.26
CA LEU A 16 -19.03 28.70 10.87
C LEU A 16 -17.53 28.52 10.75
N ALA A 17 -17.10 27.26 10.77
CA ALA A 17 -15.74 26.89 10.33
C ALA A 17 -15.63 27.22 8.84
N SER A 18 -15.08 28.37 8.51
CA SER A 18 -14.70 28.72 7.14
C SER A 18 -13.58 27.78 6.71
N SER A 19 -13.94 26.76 5.92
CA SER A 19 -12.98 26.04 5.10
C SER A 19 -12.36 27.05 4.15
N ILE A 20 -11.13 27.46 4.40
CA ILE A 20 -10.34 28.28 3.47
C ILE A 20 -10.08 27.39 2.27
N SER A 21 -10.91 27.54 1.24
CA SER A 21 -10.70 26.98 -0.08
C SER A 21 -9.42 27.59 -0.65
N MET A 22 -8.44 26.75 -1.00
CA MET A 22 -7.17 27.14 -1.63
C MET A 22 -7.33 27.58 -3.10
N ALA A 23 -8.53 27.89 -3.55
CA ALA A 23 -8.78 28.42 -4.90
C ALA A 23 -8.50 29.94 -4.97
N ALA A 24 -7.32 30.39 -4.45
CA ALA A 24 -7.00 31.83 -4.50
C ALA A 24 -6.63 32.32 -5.91
N ASP A 25 -6.21 31.43 -6.87
CA ASP A 25 -5.78 31.83 -8.22
C ASP A 25 -6.45 31.08 -9.38
N GLY A 26 -7.46 30.26 -9.12
CA GLY A 26 -8.16 29.51 -10.18
C GLY A 26 -7.30 28.49 -10.95
N LYS A 27 -6.08 28.18 -10.45
CA LYS A 27 -5.17 27.22 -11.08
C LYS A 27 -5.59 25.79 -10.76
N THR A 28 -5.88 25.01 -11.80
CA THR A 28 -6.04 23.55 -11.68
C THR A 28 -4.72 22.87 -11.98
N TYR A 29 -4.20 22.07 -11.03
CA TYR A 29 -2.99 21.29 -11.23
C TYR A 29 -3.27 20.01 -12.01
N LYS A 30 -2.46 19.75 -13.04
CA LYS A 30 -2.50 18.53 -13.87
C LYS A 30 -1.47 17.53 -13.34
N ILE A 31 -1.91 16.51 -12.63
CA ILE A 31 -1.01 15.53 -11.99
C ILE A 31 -1.19 14.16 -12.62
N GLY A 32 -0.06 13.52 -12.98
CA GLY A 32 -0.03 12.18 -13.50
C GLY A 32 0.25 11.16 -12.39
N ALA A 33 -0.46 10.04 -12.38
CA ALA A 33 -0.17 8.90 -11.52
C ALA A 33 0.26 7.72 -12.38
N ALA A 34 1.58 7.46 -12.45
CA ALA A 34 2.15 6.33 -13.19
C ALA A 34 2.25 5.13 -12.24
N VAL A 35 1.28 4.22 -12.32
CA VAL A 35 1.21 3.03 -11.48
C VAL A 35 1.78 1.81 -12.21
N TYR A 36 2.36 0.85 -11.47
CA TYR A 36 2.98 -0.33 -12.09
C TYR A 36 1.99 -1.22 -12.84
N GLY A 37 0.72 -1.24 -12.45
CA GLY A 37 -0.33 -2.05 -13.09
C GLY A 37 -1.62 -2.06 -12.29
N LEU A 38 -2.75 -2.33 -12.95
CA LEU A 38 -4.09 -2.29 -12.36
C LEU A 38 -4.75 -3.68 -12.25
N LYS A 39 -4.01 -4.78 -12.45
CA LYS A 39 -4.57 -6.14 -12.31
C LYS A 39 -4.80 -6.51 -10.85
N GLY A 40 -3.92 -6.11 -9.92
CA GLY A 40 -4.02 -6.39 -8.50
C GLY A 40 -5.00 -5.46 -7.76
N GLN A 41 -5.72 -6.02 -6.79
CA GLN A 41 -6.75 -5.30 -6.03
C GLN A 41 -6.16 -4.12 -5.23
N PHE A 42 -4.94 -4.28 -4.66
CA PHE A 42 -4.30 -3.21 -3.90
C PHE A 42 -4.15 -1.92 -4.73
N MET A 43 -3.62 -2.01 -5.96
CA MET A 43 -3.39 -0.83 -6.79
C MET A 43 -4.70 -0.22 -7.31
N GLN A 44 -5.74 -1.05 -7.54
CA GLN A 44 -7.09 -0.53 -7.84
C GLN A 44 -7.64 0.30 -6.67
N ASN A 45 -7.46 -0.16 -5.43
CA ASN A 45 -7.85 0.59 -4.24
C ASN A 45 -7.01 1.86 -4.08
N TRP A 46 -5.70 1.79 -4.28
CA TRP A 46 -4.81 2.93 -4.22
C TRP A 46 -5.25 4.04 -5.19
N VAL A 47 -5.60 3.68 -6.43
CA VAL A 47 -6.11 4.62 -7.45
C VAL A 47 -7.48 5.17 -7.08
N ARG A 48 -8.37 4.34 -6.53
CA ARG A 48 -9.68 4.79 -6.05
C ARG A 48 -9.51 5.84 -4.96
N GLU A 49 -8.69 5.56 -3.97
CA GLU A 49 -8.44 6.47 -2.84
C GLU A 49 -7.75 7.77 -3.26
N LEU A 50 -6.84 7.70 -4.24
CA LEU A 50 -6.23 8.91 -4.82
C LEU A 50 -7.29 9.86 -5.39
N LYS A 51 -8.29 9.30 -6.09
CA LYS A 51 -9.39 10.09 -6.70
C LYS A 51 -10.36 10.66 -5.66
N GLU A 52 -10.39 10.10 -4.46
CA GLU A 52 -11.21 10.58 -3.34
C GLU A 52 -10.53 11.70 -2.54
N HIS A 53 -9.28 12.08 -2.87
CA HIS A 53 -8.59 13.19 -2.20
C HIS A 53 -9.39 14.51 -2.35
N PRO A 54 -9.50 15.34 -1.29
CA PRO A 54 -10.28 16.58 -1.33
C PRO A 54 -9.95 17.49 -2.51
N ALA A 55 -8.67 17.72 -2.81
CA ALA A 55 -8.25 18.55 -3.93
C ALA A 55 -8.63 17.99 -5.33
N VAL A 56 -8.86 16.67 -5.45
CA VAL A 56 -9.39 16.07 -6.67
C VAL A 56 -10.90 16.26 -6.75
N LYS A 57 -11.60 16.12 -5.62
CA LYS A 57 -13.04 16.28 -5.53
C LYS A 57 -13.50 17.72 -5.78
N ASP A 58 -12.74 18.70 -5.32
CA ASP A 58 -13.07 20.12 -5.50
C ASP A 58 -12.59 20.70 -6.86
N GLY A 59 -11.88 19.91 -7.66
CA GLY A 59 -11.38 20.30 -8.98
C GLY A 59 -10.07 21.09 -8.97
N THR A 60 -9.44 21.32 -7.81
CA THR A 60 -8.10 21.93 -7.71
C THR A 60 -7.05 21.06 -8.40
N VAL A 61 -7.24 19.73 -8.40
CA VAL A 61 -6.35 18.77 -9.05
C VAL A 61 -7.11 17.94 -10.08
N LYS A 62 -6.54 17.81 -11.29
CA LYS A 62 -6.96 16.84 -12.29
C LYS A 62 -5.95 15.68 -12.33
N ILE A 63 -6.39 14.50 -11.89
CA ILE A 63 -5.58 13.28 -11.93
C ILE A 63 -5.78 12.53 -13.24
N THR A 64 -4.66 12.15 -13.88
CA THR A 64 -4.63 11.15 -14.96
C THR A 64 -3.85 9.95 -14.50
N VAL A 65 -4.47 8.79 -14.52
CA VAL A 65 -3.83 7.51 -14.14
C VAL A 65 -3.29 6.83 -15.39
N PHE A 66 -2.04 6.41 -15.33
CA PHE A 66 -1.34 5.67 -16.36
C PHE A 66 -1.05 4.26 -15.86
N ASP A 67 -1.67 3.26 -16.49
CA ASP A 67 -1.45 1.85 -16.20
C ASP A 67 -0.17 1.38 -16.87
N GLY A 68 0.86 1.06 -16.09
CA GLY A 68 2.15 0.54 -16.58
C GLY A 68 2.08 -0.92 -17.06
N ASN A 69 0.94 -1.59 -16.86
CA ASN A 69 0.71 -2.97 -17.30
C ASN A 69 1.85 -3.95 -16.92
N TYR A 70 2.48 -3.71 -15.75
CA TYR A 70 3.63 -4.48 -15.24
C TYR A 70 4.87 -4.46 -16.16
N ASP A 71 5.00 -3.42 -16.98
CA ASP A 71 6.11 -3.25 -17.91
C ASP A 71 6.85 -1.92 -17.66
N ALA A 72 8.15 -2.01 -17.37
CA ALA A 72 8.98 -0.85 -17.03
C ALA A 72 9.19 0.11 -18.21
N LEU A 73 9.25 -0.42 -19.43
CA LEU A 73 9.40 0.40 -20.63
C LEU A 73 8.12 1.21 -20.87
N THR A 74 6.96 0.58 -20.71
CA THR A 74 5.66 1.24 -20.78
C THR A 74 5.56 2.38 -19.76
N GLN A 75 5.94 2.13 -18.49
CA GLN A 75 5.96 3.19 -17.47
C GLN A 75 6.90 4.34 -17.84
N ASN A 76 8.11 4.04 -18.31
CA ASN A 76 9.06 5.07 -18.73
C ASN A 76 8.50 5.93 -19.87
N ASN A 77 7.89 5.32 -20.88
CA ASN A 77 7.26 6.06 -21.99
C ASN A 77 6.07 6.91 -21.52
N GLN A 78 5.32 6.47 -20.52
CA GLN A 78 4.24 7.25 -19.90
C GLN A 78 4.78 8.49 -19.19
N ILE A 79 5.89 8.37 -18.44
CA ILE A 79 6.53 9.52 -17.80
C ILE A 79 7.08 10.50 -18.86
N GLU A 80 7.71 10.03 -19.94
CA GLU A 80 8.11 10.89 -21.06
C GLU A 80 6.91 11.64 -21.67
N THR A 81 5.77 10.96 -21.79
CA THR A 81 4.53 11.59 -22.24
C THR A 81 4.08 12.69 -21.28
N MET A 82 4.16 12.47 -19.97
CA MET A 82 3.82 13.48 -18.98
C MET A 82 4.75 14.70 -19.04
N ILE A 83 6.05 14.48 -19.24
CA ILE A 83 7.03 15.54 -19.44
C ILE A 83 6.66 16.37 -20.67
N THR A 84 6.45 15.72 -21.80
CA THR A 84 6.11 16.40 -23.08
C THR A 84 4.78 17.15 -22.99
N GLN A 85 3.82 16.65 -22.22
CA GLN A 85 2.52 17.28 -22.02
C GLN A 85 2.48 18.26 -20.85
N HIS A 86 3.63 18.61 -20.26
CA HIS A 86 3.77 19.58 -19.18
C HIS A 86 2.84 19.32 -18.00
N TYR A 87 2.92 18.12 -17.43
CA TYR A 87 2.25 17.84 -16.16
C TYR A 87 2.91 18.66 -15.05
N ASP A 88 2.10 19.14 -14.08
CA ASP A 88 2.63 19.92 -12.96
C ASP A 88 3.39 19.04 -11.94
N ALA A 89 3.00 17.78 -11.78
CA ALA A 89 3.72 16.78 -10.94
C ALA A 89 3.41 15.35 -11.39
N ILE A 90 4.24 14.41 -10.93
CA ILE A 90 4.08 12.97 -11.19
C ILE A 90 4.10 12.23 -9.85
N ILE A 91 3.07 11.43 -9.57
CA ILE A 91 3.11 10.40 -8.53
C ILE A 91 3.50 9.10 -9.21
N PHE A 92 4.62 8.51 -8.77
CA PHE A 92 5.22 7.34 -9.40
C PHE A 92 5.22 6.13 -8.47
N VAL A 93 4.64 5.03 -8.95
CA VAL A 93 4.63 3.72 -8.29
C VAL A 93 5.38 2.74 -9.20
N PRO A 94 6.73 2.67 -9.13
CA PRO A 94 7.53 1.92 -10.10
C PRO A 94 7.35 0.41 -10.04
N ILE A 95 7.35 -0.24 -11.21
CA ILE A 95 7.42 -1.70 -11.33
C ILE A 95 8.84 -2.22 -11.10
N ASP A 96 9.84 -1.43 -11.44
CA ASP A 96 11.26 -1.77 -11.25
C ASP A 96 11.99 -0.59 -10.59
N THR A 97 12.72 -0.88 -9.53
CA THR A 97 13.36 0.16 -8.72
C THR A 97 14.49 0.89 -9.45
N LYS A 98 15.11 0.28 -10.45
CA LYS A 98 16.26 0.83 -11.21
C LYS A 98 15.84 1.43 -12.55
N ALA A 99 14.88 0.80 -13.24
CA ALA A 99 14.51 1.18 -14.60
C ALA A 99 13.97 2.62 -14.70
N GLY A 100 13.28 3.11 -13.67
CA GLY A 100 12.71 4.46 -13.63
C GLY A 100 13.68 5.58 -13.26
N VAL A 101 14.94 5.27 -12.88
CA VAL A 101 15.88 6.30 -12.35
C VAL A 101 16.16 7.39 -13.37
N GLY A 102 16.44 7.01 -14.62
CA GLY A 102 16.75 7.96 -15.70
C GLY A 102 15.54 8.82 -16.07
N THR A 103 14.36 8.23 -16.12
CA THR A 103 13.12 8.93 -16.48
C THR A 103 12.71 9.92 -15.40
N VAL A 104 12.87 9.54 -14.13
CA VAL A 104 12.65 10.43 -12.99
C VAL A 104 13.63 11.61 -13.02
N ALA A 105 14.91 11.36 -13.34
CA ALA A 105 15.89 12.44 -13.47
C ALA A 105 15.47 13.44 -14.55
N ARG A 106 15.03 12.97 -15.72
CA ARG A 106 14.53 13.85 -16.81
C ARG A 106 13.29 14.64 -16.41
N ALA A 107 12.35 14.04 -15.68
CA ALA A 107 11.20 14.79 -15.17
C ALA A 107 11.63 15.95 -14.28
N MET A 108 12.57 15.70 -13.35
CA MET A 108 13.11 16.71 -12.45
C MET A 108 13.91 17.78 -13.18
N GLU A 109 14.67 17.43 -14.24
CA GLU A 109 15.38 18.37 -15.12
C GLU A 109 14.43 19.29 -15.92
N ASN A 110 13.18 18.89 -16.05
CA ASN A 110 12.10 19.69 -16.68
C ASN A 110 11.19 20.37 -15.62
N ASP A 111 11.68 20.54 -14.38
CA ASP A 111 10.98 21.17 -13.27
C ASP A 111 9.65 20.47 -12.89
N ILE A 112 9.50 19.19 -13.22
CA ILE A 112 8.34 18.38 -12.85
C ILE A 112 8.69 17.55 -11.61
N PRO A 113 8.18 17.89 -10.42
CA PRO A 113 8.42 17.11 -9.21
C PRO A 113 7.82 15.70 -9.33
N VAL A 114 8.60 14.73 -8.85
CA VAL A 114 8.19 13.33 -8.79
C VAL A 114 8.11 12.89 -7.33
N ILE A 115 7.01 12.28 -6.95
CA ILE A 115 6.80 11.68 -5.62
C ILE A 115 6.64 10.17 -5.81
N ALA A 116 7.51 9.39 -5.18
CA ALA A 116 7.35 7.94 -5.16
C ALA A 116 6.32 7.53 -4.10
N SER A 117 5.48 6.55 -4.42
CA SER A 117 4.50 6.00 -3.46
C SER A 117 4.45 4.48 -3.57
N ASN A 118 4.15 3.78 -2.48
CA ASN A 118 4.08 2.34 -2.34
C ASN A 118 5.41 1.62 -2.64
N THR A 119 5.99 1.81 -3.81
CA THR A 119 7.29 1.26 -4.23
C THR A 119 8.31 2.38 -4.46
N ARG A 120 9.61 2.06 -4.38
CA ARG A 120 10.70 3.04 -4.39
C ARG A 120 11.46 3.06 -5.70
N VAL A 121 11.93 4.25 -6.07
CA VAL A 121 12.96 4.45 -7.09
C VAL A 121 14.33 4.35 -6.42
N ALA A 122 15.29 3.68 -7.05
CA ALA A 122 16.63 3.55 -6.52
C ALA A 122 17.33 4.91 -6.33
N GLY A 123 18.16 4.99 -5.29
CA GLY A 123 18.94 6.19 -4.98
C GLY A 123 18.23 7.22 -4.09
N ASN A 124 16.98 6.99 -3.71
CA ASN A 124 16.23 7.80 -2.73
C ASN A 124 16.26 9.32 -3.04
N LYS A 125 16.17 9.68 -4.33
CA LYS A 125 16.31 11.07 -4.80
C LYS A 125 15.00 11.86 -4.75
N VAL A 126 13.86 11.18 -4.67
CA VAL A 126 12.52 11.79 -4.65
C VAL A 126 11.83 11.49 -3.31
N PRO A 127 10.89 12.34 -2.85
CA PRO A 127 10.08 12.03 -1.69
C PRO A 127 9.35 10.71 -1.85
N TYR A 128 9.15 9.99 -0.74
CA TYR A 128 8.46 8.71 -0.70
C TYR A 128 7.36 8.70 0.35
N VAL A 129 6.19 8.21 -0.02
CA VAL A 129 5.07 7.95 0.89
C VAL A 129 4.66 6.48 0.78
N GLY A 130 4.89 5.72 1.83
CA GLY A 130 4.60 4.27 1.85
C GLY A 130 5.08 3.62 3.13
N ASN A 131 5.20 2.30 3.11
CA ASN A 131 5.61 1.52 4.27
C ASN A 131 7.11 1.14 4.21
N ASP A 132 7.66 0.66 5.32
CA ASP A 132 8.95 -0.04 5.34
C ASP A 132 8.71 -1.50 4.97
N ASP A 133 9.01 -1.88 3.73
CA ASP A 133 8.80 -3.24 3.23
C ASP A 133 9.75 -4.27 3.85
N VAL A 134 10.92 -3.86 4.37
CA VAL A 134 11.79 -4.77 5.13
C VAL A 134 11.09 -5.16 6.43
N GLU A 135 10.48 -4.21 7.12
CA GLU A 135 9.69 -4.48 8.32
C GLU A 135 8.46 -5.33 7.98
N GLY A 136 7.77 -5.05 6.87
CA GLY A 136 6.67 -5.89 6.39
C GLY A 136 7.09 -7.35 6.22
N GLY A 137 8.24 -7.58 5.58
CA GLY A 137 8.83 -8.92 5.44
C GLY A 137 9.14 -9.59 6.77
N ARG A 138 9.67 -8.83 7.74
CA ARG A 138 9.92 -9.35 9.10
C ARG A 138 8.63 -9.77 9.79
N LEU A 139 7.59 -8.95 9.71
CA LEU A 139 6.30 -9.21 10.36
C LEU A 139 5.66 -10.49 9.82
N GLN A 140 5.58 -10.67 8.50
CA GLN A 140 4.98 -11.88 7.94
C GLN A 140 5.81 -13.14 8.19
N ALA A 141 7.14 -13.05 8.16
CA ALA A 141 8.01 -14.17 8.48
C ALA A 141 7.95 -14.54 9.97
N GLN A 142 7.91 -13.54 10.87
CA GLN A 142 7.73 -13.79 12.31
C GLN A 142 6.38 -14.44 12.59
N ALA A 143 5.30 -13.98 11.95
CA ALA A 143 3.99 -14.62 12.06
C ALA A 143 4.03 -16.09 11.60
N MET A 144 4.78 -16.41 10.52
CA MET A 144 4.99 -17.79 10.08
C MET A 144 5.75 -18.61 11.13
N VAL A 145 6.85 -18.08 11.68
CA VAL A 145 7.59 -18.73 12.77
C VAL A 145 6.66 -19.04 13.93
N ASP A 146 5.80 -18.09 14.34
CA ASP A 146 4.86 -18.26 15.44
C ASP A 146 3.79 -19.33 15.15
N LYS A 147 3.31 -19.41 13.91
CA LYS A 147 2.37 -20.47 13.47
C LYS A 147 3.00 -21.86 13.44
N LEU A 148 4.31 -21.95 13.26
CA LEU A 148 5.05 -23.21 13.21
C LEU A 148 5.61 -23.65 14.57
N LYS A 149 5.50 -22.80 15.61
CA LYS A 149 5.94 -23.15 16.98
C LYS A 149 5.26 -24.45 17.44
N GLY A 150 6.08 -25.38 17.91
CA GLY A 150 5.61 -26.69 18.39
C GLY A 150 5.37 -27.74 17.30
N LYS A 151 5.50 -27.40 16.00
CA LYS A 151 5.43 -28.37 14.90
C LYS A 151 6.78 -29.03 14.55
N GLY A 152 7.87 -28.63 15.24
CA GLY A 152 9.22 -29.18 15.08
C GLY A 152 9.96 -28.58 13.88
N LYS A 153 9.97 -29.28 12.75
CA LYS A 153 10.60 -28.81 11.50
C LYS A 153 9.57 -28.17 10.59
N GLY A 154 9.91 -27.05 9.94
CA GLY A 154 9.04 -26.39 8.99
C GLY A 154 9.69 -26.26 7.60
N ASN A 155 9.02 -26.75 6.57
CA ASN A 155 9.37 -26.44 5.19
C ASN A 155 8.44 -25.35 4.68
N VAL A 156 8.96 -24.15 4.44
CA VAL A 156 8.16 -23.04 3.95
C VAL A 156 8.46 -22.77 2.47
N VAL A 157 7.46 -22.28 1.77
CA VAL A 157 7.59 -21.75 0.42
C VAL A 157 7.31 -20.25 0.43
N ILE A 158 7.96 -19.50 -0.47
CA ILE A 158 7.78 -18.04 -0.58
C ILE A 158 7.24 -17.71 -1.97
N ILE A 159 6.07 -17.07 -2.01
CA ILE A 159 5.47 -16.51 -3.24
C ILE A 159 5.85 -15.04 -3.32
N GLN A 160 6.66 -14.70 -4.33
CA GLN A 160 7.22 -13.36 -4.49
C GLN A 160 6.40 -12.50 -5.45
N GLY A 161 6.50 -11.19 -5.27
CA GLY A 161 6.06 -10.20 -6.25
C GLY A 161 6.94 -10.14 -7.50
N PRO A 162 6.69 -9.18 -8.40
CA PRO A 162 7.50 -8.95 -9.60
C PRO A 162 8.97 -8.72 -9.23
N ILE A 163 9.85 -9.49 -9.85
CA ILE A 163 11.29 -9.42 -9.59
C ILE A 163 11.84 -8.04 -10.01
N GLY A 164 12.56 -7.40 -9.11
CA GLY A 164 13.15 -6.08 -9.35
C GLY A 164 12.35 -4.92 -8.76
N GLN A 165 11.12 -5.15 -8.32
CA GLN A 165 10.35 -4.16 -7.59
C GLN A 165 10.83 -4.02 -6.14
N SER A 166 10.89 -2.79 -5.62
CA SER A 166 11.42 -2.57 -4.26
C SER A 166 10.66 -3.34 -3.18
N ALA A 167 9.33 -3.42 -3.28
CA ALA A 167 8.52 -4.17 -2.33
C ALA A 167 8.89 -5.68 -2.31
N GLN A 168 9.11 -6.29 -3.47
CA GLN A 168 9.56 -7.68 -3.55
C GLN A 168 10.95 -7.85 -2.90
N ILE A 169 11.90 -6.98 -3.24
CA ILE A 169 13.28 -7.05 -2.75
C ILE A 169 13.34 -6.86 -1.23
N ASP A 170 12.66 -5.84 -0.74
CA ASP A 170 12.73 -5.44 0.66
C ASP A 170 11.93 -6.40 1.57
N ARG A 171 10.77 -6.90 1.11
CA ARG A 171 10.03 -7.96 1.84
C ARG A 171 10.85 -9.23 1.93
N GLU A 172 11.47 -9.70 0.83
CA GLU A 172 12.38 -10.85 0.86
C GLU A 172 13.52 -10.65 1.84
N LYS A 173 14.13 -9.47 1.85
CA LYS A 173 15.19 -9.15 2.82
C LYS A 173 14.71 -9.34 4.26
N GLY A 174 13.55 -8.78 4.60
CA GLY A 174 12.95 -8.92 5.94
C GLY A 174 12.62 -10.37 6.30
N GLU A 175 12.05 -11.13 5.34
CA GLU A 175 11.76 -12.55 5.49
C GLU A 175 13.02 -13.36 5.83
N LEU A 176 14.10 -13.14 5.07
CA LEU A 176 15.37 -13.84 5.27
C LEU A 176 16.05 -13.44 6.59
N GLU A 177 15.96 -12.18 7.02
CA GLU A 177 16.49 -11.72 8.30
C GLU A 177 15.85 -12.45 9.50
N VAL A 178 14.58 -12.80 9.42
CA VAL A 178 13.87 -13.57 10.46
C VAL A 178 14.17 -15.05 10.31
N LEU A 179 13.95 -15.63 9.12
CA LEU A 179 14.07 -17.08 8.91
C LEU A 179 15.50 -17.61 9.13
N SER A 180 16.52 -16.79 8.89
CA SER A 180 17.91 -17.16 9.16
C SER A 180 18.20 -17.44 10.65
N LYS A 181 17.37 -16.92 11.56
CA LYS A 181 17.47 -17.18 13.01
C LYS A 181 16.75 -18.46 13.44
N HIS A 182 16.04 -19.11 12.52
CA HIS A 182 15.24 -20.31 12.75
C HIS A 182 15.67 -21.45 11.83
N PRO A 183 16.85 -22.09 12.06
CA PRO A 183 17.43 -23.07 11.15
C PRO A 183 16.58 -24.33 10.95
N ASP A 184 15.61 -24.59 11.83
CA ASP A 184 14.64 -25.67 11.70
C ASP A 184 13.52 -25.36 10.68
N ILE A 185 13.39 -24.10 10.25
CA ILE A 185 12.47 -23.68 9.19
C ILE A 185 13.29 -23.51 7.89
N LYS A 186 13.00 -24.34 6.90
CA LYS A 186 13.72 -24.33 5.62
C LYS A 186 12.86 -23.73 4.52
N ILE A 187 13.41 -22.79 3.76
CA ILE A 187 12.81 -22.34 2.51
C ILE A 187 13.11 -23.42 1.46
N ILE A 188 12.09 -24.14 1.00
CA ILE A 188 12.26 -25.22 0.03
C ILE A 188 11.93 -24.79 -1.40
N GLU A 189 11.09 -23.78 -1.56
CA GLU A 189 10.72 -23.18 -2.85
C GLU A 189 10.56 -21.66 -2.70
N LYS A 190 10.96 -20.95 -3.76
CA LYS A 190 10.76 -19.49 -3.85
C LYS A 190 10.61 -19.10 -5.32
N LYS A 191 9.48 -18.48 -5.68
CA LYS A 191 9.16 -18.07 -7.06
C LYS A 191 8.18 -16.91 -7.10
N THR A 192 8.31 -16.08 -8.15
CA THR A 192 7.35 -14.99 -8.38
C THR A 192 6.03 -15.51 -8.94
N ALA A 193 4.93 -14.86 -8.50
CA ALA A 193 3.62 -14.95 -9.10
C ALA A 193 3.07 -13.53 -9.43
N ASN A 194 3.95 -12.55 -9.58
CA ASN A 194 3.69 -11.24 -10.19
C ASN A 194 2.48 -10.47 -9.60
N TRP A 195 2.26 -10.57 -8.27
CA TRP A 195 1.07 -10.06 -7.55
C TRP A 195 -0.25 -10.66 -8.04
N SER A 196 -0.23 -11.74 -8.82
CA SER A 196 -1.39 -12.36 -9.46
C SER A 196 -1.96 -13.49 -8.60
N ARG A 197 -3.24 -13.40 -8.25
CA ARG A 197 -3.99 -14.44 -7.54
C ARG A 197 -4.00 -15.76 -8.32
N ALA A 198 -4.24 -15.69 -9.64
CA ALA A 198 -4.31 -16.86 -10.49
C ALA A 198 -2.96 -17.56 -10.66
N GLU A 199 -1.87 -16.76 -10.88
CA GLU A 199 -0.52 -17.34 -10.99
C GLU A 199 -0.09 -17.99 -9.67
N ALA A 200 -0.40 -17.36 -8.53
CA ALA A 200 -0.11 -17.91 -7.22
C ALA A 200 -0.90 -19.19 -6.91
N GLN A 201 -2.16 -19.27 -7.35
CA GLN A 201 -2.95 -20.50 -7.24
C GLN A 201 -2.28 -21.63 -8.00
N THR A 202 -1.99 -21.45 -9.30
CA THR A 202 -1.32 -22.45 -10.14
C THR A 202 0.03 -22.86 -9.55
N LEU A 203 0.86 -21.88 -9.16
CA LEU A 203 2.16 -22.14 -8.54
C LEU A 203 2.04 -22.97 -7.26
N THR A 204 1.05 -22.67 -6.42
CA THR A 204 0.83 -23.42 -5.19
C THR A 204 0.33 -24.85 -5.46
N GLU A 205 -0.55 -25.03 -6.45
CA GLU A 205 -1.00 -26.35 -6.88
C GLU A 205 0.17 -27.21 -7.37
N ASP A 206 1.10 -26.63 -8.15
CA ASP A 206 2.32 -27.29 -8.61
C ASP A 206 3.22 -27.70 -7.43
N TRP A 207 3.44 -26.80 -6.48
CA TRP A 207 4.24 -27.09 -5.28
C TRP A 207 3.62 -28.16 -4.38
N LEU A 208 2.28 -28.13 -4.18
CA LEU A 208 1.57 -29.16 -3.43
C LEU A 208 1.62 -30.53 -4.13
N ASN A 209 1.73 -30.56 -5.47
CA ASN A 209 1.96 -31.79 -6.23
C ASN A 209 3.38 -32.31 -6.07
N ALA A 210 4.38 -31.40 -6.15
CA ALA A 210 5.78 -31.76 -6.04
C ALA A 210 6.18 -32.22 -4.63
N HIS A 211 5.59 -31.62 -3.60
CA HIS A 211 5.89 -31.85 -2.19
C HIS A 211 4.73 -32.53 -1.46
N GLN A 212 4.34 -33.73 -1.91
CA GLN A 212 3.23 -34.50 -1.33
C GLN A 212 3.49 -34.90 0.14
N ASN A 213 2.44 -35.41 0.80
CA ASN A 213 2.48 -35.95 2.18
C ASN A 213 2.93 -34.93 3.24
N GLY A 214 2.46 -33.69 3.15
CA GLY A 214 2.78 -32.65 4.14
C GLY A 214 4.19 -32.08 3.99
N GLY A 215 4.78 -32.17 2.82
CA GLY A 215 6.10 -31.63 2.51
C GLY A 215 6.20 -30.12 2.63
N ILE A 216 5.07 -29.37 2.53
CA ILE A 216 4.96 -27.93 2.77
C ILE A 216 4.30 -27.69 4.13
N SER A 217 4.99 -27.00 5.01
CA SER A 217 4.53 -26.67 6.37
C SER A 217 3.93 -25.27 6.49
N GLY A 218 4.18 -24.38 5.51
CA GLY A 218 3.64 -23.03 5.49
C GLY A 218 3.99 -22.27 4.23
N ILE A 219 3.21 -21.22 3.94
CA ILE A 219 3.34 -20.39 2.75
C ILE A 219 3.49 -18.94 3.19
N ILE A 220 4.60 -18.29 2.84
CA ILE A 220 4.78 -16.85 2.98
C ILE A 220 4.46 -16.23 1.61
N SER A 221 3.50 -15.34 1.57
CA SER A 221 3.09 -14.66 0.34
C SER A 221 3.32 -13.17 0.47
N GLN A 222 4.07 -12.58 -0.45
CA GLN A 222 4.46 -11.19 -0.39
C GLN A 222 3.29 -10.21 -0.65
N ASN A 223 2.08 -10.70 -0.95
CA ASN A 223 0.85 -9.90 -0.92
C ASN A 223 -0.40 -10.77 -0.71
N ASP A 224 -1.53 -10.12 -0.43
CA ASP A 224 -2.81 -10.78 -0.16
C ASP A 224 -3.45 -11.44 -1.38
N ASP A 225 -3.36 -10.84 -2.57
CA ASP A 225 -3.91 -11.45 -3.78
C ASP A 225 -3.29 -12.82 -4.05
N MET A 226 -1.96 -12.91 -3.94
CA MET A 226 -1.27 -14.20 -4.08
C MET A 226 -1.58 -15.16 -2.94
N ALA A 227 -1.72 -14.65 -1.69
CA ALA A 227 -2.09 -15.46 -0.54
C ALA A 227 -3.48 -16.09 -0.69
N LEU A 228 -4.45 -15.33 -1.22
CA LEU A 228 -5.79 -15.83 -1.50
C LEU A 228 -5.79 -16.88 -2.61
N GLY A 229 -4.91 -16.73 -3.62
CA GLY A 229 -4.67 -17.76 -4.63
C GLY A 229 -4.11 -19.06 -4.00
N ALA A 230 -3.10 -18.92 -3.15
CA ALA A 230 -2.51 -20.04 -2.41
C ALA A 230 -3.53 -20.71 -1.49
N LEU A 231 -4.36 -19.93 -0.79
CA LEU A 231 -5.45 -20.45 0.05
C LEU A 231 -6.45 -21.28 -0.76
N GLN A 232 -6.78 -20.85 -1.97
CA GLN A 232 -7.66 -21.59 -2.86
C GLN A 232 -7.04 -22.95 -3.26
N ALA A 233 -5.74 -22.96 -3.60
CA ALA A 233 -5.02 -24.19 -3.92
C ALA A 233 -4.97 -25.15 -2.72
N VAL A 234 -4.72 -24.66 -1.52
CA VAL A 234 -4.73 -25.47 -0.28
C VAL A 234 -6.12 -26.09 -0.06
N LYS A 235 -7.19 -25.30 -0.18
CA LYS A 235 -8.57 -25.78 0.00
C LYS A 235 -9.02 -26.78 -1.07
N SER A 236 -8.59 -26.59 -2.32
CA SER A 236 -8.95 -27.51 -3.44
C SER A 236 -8.36 -28.91 -3.24
N ARG A 237 -7.31 -29.03 -2.42
CA ARG A 237 -6.69 -30.30 -2.01
C ARG A 237 -7.26 -30.88 -0.72
N ASN A 238 -8.36 -30.32 -0.19
CA ASN A 238 -8.92 -30.67 1.11
C ASN A 238 -7.94 -30.56 2.29
N LEU A 239 -6.87 -29.74 2.13
CA LEU A 239 -5.98 -29.39 3.21
C LEU A 239 -6.59 -28.28 4.07
N LYS A 240 -6.36 -28.35 5.38
CA LYS A 240 -6.83 -27.31 6.30
C LYS A 240 -5.82 -26.17 6.33
N PRO A 241 -6.24 -24.90 6.29
CA PRO A 241 -5.34 -23.75 6.45
C PRO A 241 -4.52 -23.78 7.74
N ALA A 242 -5.03 -24.45 8.81
CA ALA A 242 -4.28 -24.66 10.06
C ALA A 242 -3.08 -25.60 9.89
N ASP A 243 -3.13 -26.54 8.95
CA ASP A 243 -2.03 -27.48 8.67
C ASP A 243 -0.96 -26.85 7.76
N VAL A 244 -1.38 -25.97 6.85
CA VAL A 244 -0.51 -25.20 5.96
C VAL A 244 -0.82 -23.71 6.13
N PRO A 245 -0.36 -23.08 7.22
CA PRO A 245 -0.62 -21.66 7.49
C PRO A 245 -0.06 -20.77 6.38
N ILE A 246 -0.78 -19.68 6.11
CA ILE A 246 -0.42 -18.69 5.10
C ILE A 246 -0.26 -17.34 5.80
N THR A 247 0.86 -16.66 5.55
CA THR A 247 1.08 -15.28 6.00
C THR A 247 1.24 -14.36 4.81
N SER A 248 0.71 -13.15 4.92
CA SER A 248 0.68 -12.20 3.82
C SER A 248 0.69 -10.74 4.29
N ILE A 249 0.59 -9.83 3.34
CA ILE A 249 0.61 -8.38 3.52
C ILE A 249 -0.40 -7.77 2.54
N ASP A 250 -1.04 -6.71 2.89
CA ASP A 250 -1.83 -5.66 2.27
C ASP A 250 -3.05 -5.30 3.11
N GLY A 251 -3.68 -6.28 3.79
CA GLY A 251 -4.94 -6.05 4.50
C GLY A 251 -6.11 -5.77 3.54
N MET A 252 -6.16 -6.50 2.41
CA MET A 252 -7.25 -6.37 1.44
C MET A 252 -8.58 -6.89 2.01
N PRO A 253 -9.76 -6.37 1.58
CA PRO A 253 -11.05 -6.79 2.14
C PRO A 253 -11.25 -8.31 2.20
N ASP A 254 -10.94 -9.03 1.11
CA ASP A 254 -11.05 -10.49 1.06
C ASP A 254 -10.10 -11.18 2.03
N ALA A 255 -8.89 -10.64 2.19
CA ALA A 255 -7.88 -11.17 3.08
C ALA A 255 -8.23 -10.93 4.56
N ILE A 256 -8.81 -9.77 4.89
CA ILE A 256 -9.35 -9.50 6.23
C ILE A 256 -10.47 -10.51 6.56
N GLN A 257 -11.36 -10.81 5.61
CA GLN A 257 -12.40 -11.82 5.81
C GLN A 257 -11.83 -13.24 5.99
N ALA A 258 -10.76 -13.57 5.27
CA ALA A 258 -10.06 -14.84 5.46
C ALA A 258 -9.32 -14.88 6.83
N ALA A 259 -8.73 -13.76 7.25
CA ALA A 259 -8.07 -13.65 8.56
C ALA A 259 -9.06 -13.84 9.71
N LYS A 260 -10.26 -13.27 9.64
CA LYS A 260 -11.36 -13.51 10.61
C LYS A 260 -11.75 -14.98 10.74
N LYS A 261 -11.52 -15.78 9.70
CA LYS A 261 -11.74 -17.24 9.71
C LYS A 261 -10.50 -18.02 10.13
N ASN A 262 -9.42 -17.33 10.53
CA ASN A 262 -8.11 -17.94 10.81
C ASN A 262 -7.51 -18.72 9.63
N GLU A 263 -7.83 -18.32 8.39
CA GLU A 263 -7.37 -18.99 7.17
C GLU A 263 -6.04 -18.41 6.67
N ILE A 264 -5.80 -17.11 6.93
CA ILE A 264 -4.53 -16.43 6.66
C ILE A 264 -4.17 -15.50 7.81
N THR A 265 -2.93 -15.02 7.84
CA THR A 265 -2.50 -13.92 8.70
C THR A 265 -2.01 -12.79 7.80
N THR A 266 -2.56 -11.58 7.93
CA THR A 266 -2.17 -10.44 7.10
C THR A 266 -1.94 -9.18 7.92
N PHE A 267 -1.22 -8.22 7.33
CA PHE A 267 -0.90 -6.91 7.90
C PHE A 267 -1.34 -5.84 6.89
N LEU A 268 -2.10 -4.87 7.36
CA LEU A 268 -2.59 -3.79 6.52
C LEU A 268 -1.46 -2.80 6.17
N GLN A 269 -1.34 -2.50 4.88
CA GLN A 269 -0.81 -1.24 4.37
C GLN A 269 -1.97 -0.37 3.85
N ASP A 270 -2.03 0.88 4.30
CA ASP A 270 -3.18 1.74 4.00
C ASP A 270 -3.02 2.40 2.62
N ALA A 271 -3.75 1.91 1.62
CA ALA A 271 -3.75 2.43 0.25
C ALA A 271 -4.22 3.90 0.18
N GLN A 272 -5.17 4.30 1.05
CA GLN A 272 -5.60 5.69 1.16
C GLN A 272 -4.45 6.57 1.67
N ALA A 273 -3.79 6.13 2.73
CA ALA A 273 -2.71 6.90 3.32
C ALA A 273 -1.52 7.07 2.34
N GLN A 274 -1.18 6.03 1.61
CA GLN A 274 -0.11 6.09 0.60
C GLN A 274 -0.47 7.03 -0.54
N SER A 275 -1.66 6.88 -1.12
CA SER A 275 -2.07 7.63 -2.32
C SER A 275 -2.36 9.10 -2.02
N GLN A 276 -3.17 9.37 -1.02
CA GLN A 276 -3.54 10.73 -0.65
C GLN A 276 -2.38 11.48 0.01
N GLY A 277 -1.55 10.79 0.79
CA GLY A 277 -0.32 11.37 1.33
C GLY A 277 0.67 11.78 0.25
N ALA A 278 0.83 10.96 -0.81
CA ALA A 278 1.68 11.31 -1.95
C ALA A 278 1.16 12.55 -2.70
N LEU A 279 -0.17 12.69 -2.82
CA LEU A 279 -0.77 13.86 -3.43
C LEU A 279 -0.59 15.12 -2.57
N ASP A 280 -0.74 15.02 -1.24
CA ASP A 280 -0.44 16.14 -0.34
C ASP A 280 1.01 16.61 -0.47
N VAL A 281 1.98 15.68 -0.56
CA VAL A 281 3.41 16.01 -0.76
C VAL A 281 3.65 16.67 -2.13
N ALA A 282 2.98 16.20 -3.18
CA ALA A 282 3.03 16.83 -4.49
C ALA A 282 2.48 18.26 -4.46
N LEU A 283 1.32 18.45 -3.85
CA LEU A 283 0.68 19.76 -3.69
C LEU A 283 1.51 20.72 -2.85
N ARG A 284 2.18 20.23 -1.79
CA ARG A 284 3.11 21.01 -1.01
C ARG A 284 4.27 21.56 -1.85
N THR A 285 4.78 20.74 -2.76
CA THR A 285 5.86 21.15 -3.66
C THR A 285 5.38 22.20 -4.67
N LEU A 286 4.15 22.07 -5.18
CA LEU A 286 3.57 22.96 -6.20
C LEU A 286 3.05 24.28 -5.62
N ALA A 287 2.34 24.22 -4.50
CA ALA A 287 1.68 25.38 -3.89
C ALA A 287 2.56 26.13 -2.88
N GLY A 288 3.72 25.56 -2.52
CA GLY A 288 4.69 26.22 -1.64
C GLY A 288 4.43 26.01 -0.15
N LYS A 289 5.18 26.75 0.67
CA LYS A 289 5.30 26.57 2.14
C LYS A 289 3.99 26.74 2.92
N ASP A 290 3.04 27.46 2.37
CA ASP A 290 1.78 27.75 3.06
C ASP A 290 0.71 26.67 2.85
N TYR A 291 1.00 25.66 2.00
CA TYR A 291 0.11 24.51 1.81
C TYR A 291 -0.11 23.74 3.11
N LYS A 292 -1.35 23.40 3.39
CA LYS A 292 -1.76 22.53 4.49
C LYS A 292 -2.31 21.23 3.92
N PRO A 293 -1.88 20.06 4.44
CA PRO A 293 -2.36 18.78 3.93
C PRO A 293 -3.86 18.64 4.14
N GLN A 294 -4.55 18.12 3.14
CA GLN A 294 -6.01 18.02 3.14
C GLN A 294 -6.50 16.60 3.48
N SER A 295 -5.63 15.61 3.34
CA SER A 295 -5.96 14.23 3.65
C SER A 295 -6.08 14.00 5.17
N VAL A 296 -7.07 13.20 5.57
CA VAL A 296 -7.28 12.79 6.97
C VAL A 296 -6.19 11.87 7.50
N ILE A 297 -5.33 11.34 6.62
CA ILE A 297 -4.30 10.35 6.98
C ILE A 297 -3.29 10.91 7.98
N TRP A 298 -2.99 12.20 7.90
CA TRP A 298 -2.04 12.87 8.80
C TRP A 298 -2.54 12.96 10.25
N GLN A 299 -3.86 12.97 10.45
CA GLN A 299 -4.47 12.86 11.77
C GLN A 299 -4.56 11.40 12.22
N ARG A 300 -4.97 10.49 11.31
CA ARG A 300 -5.10 9.06 11.57
C ARG A 300 -3.80 8.46 12.07
N TYR A 301 -2.69 8.79 11.45
CA TYR A 301 -1.35 8.26 11.75
C TYR A 301 -0.42 9.25 12.45
N ALA A 302 -0.97 10.27 13.15
CA ALA A 302 -0.17 11.34 13.78
C ALA A 302 0.84 10.85 14.83
N LYS A 303 0.67 9.64 15.37
CA LYS A 303 1.62 9.02 16.29
C LYS A 303 2.84 8.42 15.57
N ASP A 304 2.65 7.96 14.33
CA ASP A 304 3.63 7.20 13.57
C ASP A 304 4.32 8.07 12.52
N VAL A 305 3.56 8.90 11.81
CA VAL A 305 4.07 9.79 10.76
C VAL A 305 3.58 11.21 10.97
N LYS A 306 4.49 12.18 10.85
CA LYS A 306 4.18 13.60 11.00
C LYS A 306 4.29 14.30 9.66
N TRP A 307 3.37 15.21 9.39
CA TRP A 307 3.46 16.07 8.22
C TRP A 307 4.68 16.97 8.25
N GLY A 308 5.03 17.51 9.45
CA GLY A 308 6.07 18.52 9.59
C GLY A 308 5.72 19.79 8.81
N ASP A 309 6.58 20.14 7.86
CA ASP A 309 6.34 21.19 6.88
C ASP A 309 6.10 20.65 5.46
N GLY A 310 5.97 19.33 5.32
CA GLY A 310 5.71 18.66 4.05
C GLY A 310 6.93 18.50 3.14
N THR A 311 8.15 18.64 3.66
CA THR A 311 9.41 18.57 2.88
C THR A 311 10.28 17.36 3.21
N ASP A 312 9.82 16.48 4.08
CA ASP A 312 10.55 15.26 4.42
C ASP A 312 10.69 14.33 3.20
N LYS A 313 11.83 13.63 3.17
CA LYS A 313 12.11 12.68 2.09
C LYS A 313 11.33 11.37 2.23
N ASN A 314 10.94 11.00 3.45
CA ASN A 314 10.27 9.73 3.71
C ASN A 314 9.14 9.91 4.70
N TYR A 315 7.95 9.54 4.29
CA TYR A 315 6.75 9.45 5.11
C TYR A 315 6.41 7.96 5.25
N ILE A 316 6.92 7.35 6.33
CA ILE A 316 6.80 5.91 6.54
C ILE A 316 5.56 5.63 7.37
N LEU A 317 4.60 5.00 6.72
CA LEU A 317 3.33 4.58 7.32
C LEU A 317 3.52 3.27 8.11
N PRO A 318 2.77 3.07 9.20
CA PRO A 318 2.86 1.84 9.97
C PRO A 318 2.23 0.66 9.23
N TRP A 319 2.70 -0.54 9.53
CA TRP A 319 1.99 -1.79 9.27
C TRP A 319 1.01 -2.04 10.41
N VAL A 320 -0.24 -2.43 10.10
CA VAL A 320 -1.25 -2.72 11.11
C VAL A 320 -1.60 -4.20 11.06
N PRO A 321 -1.29 -4.99 12.11
CA PRO A 321 -1.68 -6.40 12.13
C PRO A 321 -3.21 -6.51 12.13
N VAL A 322 -3.75 -7.39 11.27
CA VAL A 322 -5.18 -7.72 11.26
C VAL A 322 -5.43 -8.76 12.34
N THR A 323 -6.30 -8.43 13.29
CA THR A 323 -6.65 -9.26 14.44
C THR A 323 -8.17 -9.32 14.61
N ASP A 324 -8.68 -10.26 15.38
CA ASP A 324 -10.12 -10.35 15.66
C ASP A 324 -10.68 -9.04 16.26
N ALA A 325 -9.85 -8.32 17.04
CA ALA A 325 -10.25 -7.09 17.70
C ALA A 325 -10.44 -5.89 16.74
N ASN A 326 -9.74 -5.87 15.61
CA ASN A 326 -9.73 -4.73 14.69
C ASN A 326 -10.22 -5.05 13.27
N ALA A 327 -10.42 -6.31 12.92
CA ALA A 327 -10.72 -6.74 11.56
C ALA A 327 -11.97 -6.07 10.97
N ASP A 328 -13.04 -5.90 11.77
CA ASP A 328 -14.26 -5.24 11.29
C ASP A 328 -14.03 -3.76 11.00
N ALA A 329 -13.32 -3.05 11.86
CA ALA A 329 -12.99 -1.64 11.65
C ALA A 329 -12.08 -1.45 10.43
N LEU A 330 -11.05 -2.31 10.29
CA LEU A 330 -10.16 -2.29 9.12
C LEU A 330 -10.90 -2.63 7.83
N TYR A 331 -11.81 -3.63 7.87
CA TYR A 331 -12.64 -3.96 6.71
C TYR A 331 -13.46 -2.77 6.23
N GLN A 332 -14.13 -2.06 7.15
CA GLN A 332 -14.88 -0.84 6.81
C GLN A 332 -13.97 0.24 6.23
N GLN A 333 -12.77 0.41 6.79
CA GLN A 333 -11.79 1.39 6.30
C GLN A 333 -11.39 1.11 4.84
N VAL A 334 -11.06 -0.16 4.49
CA VAL A 334 -10.50 -0.48 3.17
C VAL A 334 -11.55 -0.79 2.10
N SER A 335 -12.79 -1.16 2.50
CA SER A 335 -13.89 -1.42 1.57
C SER A 335 -14.59 -0.16 1.06
N GLY A 336 -14.24 1.02 1.58
CA GLY A 336 -14.84 2.30 1.20
C GLY A 336 -16.28 2.47 1.72
N GLY A 337 -16.60 1.85 2.86
CA GLY A 337 -17.90 2.02 3.52
C GLY A 337 -19.09 1.43 2.74
N LYS A 338 -18.86 0.41 1.91
CA LYS A 338 -19.90 -0.34 1.21
C LYS A 338 -20.39 -1.52 2.01
#